data_b5cf545391adc8b58223da4c601a5c29
#
_entry.id   b5cf545391adc8b58223da4c601a5c29
#
_cell.length_a   1.000
_cell.length_b   1.000
_cell.length_c   1.000
_cell.angle_alpha   90.00
_cell.angle_beta   90.00
_cell.angle_gamma   90.00
#
_symmetry.space_group_name_H-M   'P 1'
#
loop_
_entity.id
_entity.type
_entity.pdbx_description
1 polymer ?
#
loop_
_entity_poly.entity_id
_entity_poly.type
_entity_poly.pdbx_seq_one_letter_code
_entity_poly.pdbx_strand_id
1 'polypeptide(L)'
;MAQATRPRSEPPPAPTHGDNAPQPVRSLRDWLDHLAARDRLAVTRPEVGLRFELAAIAKRLDGRRATVFPRPGGHPIPVVSGLVSDRGWMADAMGVEPGEVIARFQEAALNPVPWQETKSAPAQEVIHRQVDLARLLPLPTHNEHDGGPYISAGLMITRNPRTGKQNVSIHRCQLNGPNRLGVLLLPRHAHMFFEMAEQSGRPLEAAIVVGVDPLTLLASQAIAPIDTDELEIAGALHRRPLAVVKCTRSELRVPAEAEIVIEGRFLPGVREPEGPFGEFPQYYGERAERHVMEIDAVTHRKDAIFHTIVGGGLEHLLLGAIPREATLLAHLQRSFPNVRDVRLSQGGVCRYHLYVQIRKRQEGEAKNIMLGAFAGHYDVKQVIVVDEDVDIHDSNEVEWAVATRFQADRDLVIVPESQGSKLDPSTRDGVGAKMGLDATKPLSAEEMVFKRIRVPGEEAVDVEGLLKSGRTDWRAALKG
;
A
#
# COMPACT_ATOMS: atom_id res chain seq x y z
N MET A 1 -26.65 17.84 51.40
CA MET A 1 -26.63 16.43 50.95
C MET A 1 -25.44 16.26 50.02
N ALA A 2 -24.39 15.63 50.51
CA ALA A 2 -23.13 15.43 49.75
C ALA A 2 -23.23 14.18 48.89
N GLN A 3 -22.98 14.33 47.59
CA GLN A 3 -22.87 13.20 46.68
C GLN A 3 -21.49 12.52 46.82
N ALA A 4 -21.49 11.27 47.19
CA ALA A 4 -20.31 10.42 47.28
C ALA A 4 -19.79 10.07 45.88
N THR A 5 -18.56 10.44 45.59
CA THR A 5 -17.80 10.04 44.40
C THR A 5 -17.39 8.57 44.53
N ARG A 6 -17.79 7.73 43.57
CA ARG A 6 -17.30 6.34 43.45
C ARG A 6 -15.85 6.36 42.98
N PRO A 7 -14.98 5.50 43.50
CA PRO A 7 -13.61 5.38 43.04
C PRO A 7 -13.58 4.76 41.62
N ARG A 8 -12.71 5.29 40.76
CA ARG A 8 -12.42 4.72 39.44
C ARG A 8 -11.70 3.36 39.62
N SER A 9 -12.22 2.33 39.01
CA SER A 9 -11.56 1.02 38.92
C SER A 9 -10.26 1.16 38.11
N GLU A 10 -9.16 0.61 38.61
CA GLU A 10 -7.89 0.48 37.90
C GLU A 10 -8.08 -0.38 36.64
N PRO A 11 -7.37 -0.04 35.56
CA PRO A 11 -7.40 -0.87 34.35
C PRO A 11 -6.76 -2.24 34.64
N PRO A 12 -7.23 -3.31 33.97
CA PRO A 12 -6.67 -4.65 34.15
C PRO A 12 -5.19 -4.68 33.74
N PRO A 13 -4.36 -5.52 34.39
CA PRO A 13 -2.95 -5.66 34.03
C PRO A 13 -2.82 -6.21 32.61
N ALA A 14 -1.83 -5.67 31.86
CA ALA A 14 -1.50 -6.13 30.52
C ALA A 14 -1.21 -7.65 30.52
N PRO A 15 -1.64 -8.41 29.49
CA PRO A 15 -1.38 -9.82 29.40
C PRO A 15 0.14 -10.07 29.32
N THR A 16 0.65 -10.93 30.17
CA THR A 16 2.03 -11.44 30.13
C THR A 16 2.14 -12.39 28.94
N HIS A 17 2.74 -11.91 27.83
CA HIS A 17 3.10 -12.75 26.70
C HIS A 17 4.33 -13.58 27.06
N GLY A 18 4.25 -14.90 26.82
CA GLY A 18 5.36 -15.83 26.97
C GLY A 18 6.54 -15.49 26.02
N ASP A 19 7.74 -15.95 26.34
CA ASP A 19 9.03 -15.65 25.72
C ASP A 19 9.17 -15.95 24.20
N ASN A 20 8.08 -16.27 23.49
CA ASN A 20 8.03 -16.54 22.05
C ASN A 20 7.20 -15.51 21.24
N ALA A 21 6.84 -14.35 21.81
CA ALA A 21 6.16 -13.31 21.05
C ALA A 21 7.10 -12.76 19.97
N PRO A 22 6.64 -12.61 18.70
CA PRO A 22 7.47 -12.04 17.65
C PRO A 22 7.95 -10.66 18.05
N GLN A 23 9.25 -10.40 17.86
CA GLN A 23 9.85 -9.09 18.14
C GLN A 23 9.09 -8.00 17.36
N PRO A 24 8.74 -6.87 18.00
CA PRO A 24 8.02 -5.81 17.31
C PRO A 24 8.88 -5.23 16.17
N VAL A 25 8.34 -5.19 14.96
CA VAL A 25 8.98 -4.54 13.80
C VAL A 25 9.10 -3.04 14.08
N ARG A 26 10.33 -2.51 14.13
CA ARG A 26 10.63 -1.11 14.45
C ARG A 26 11.38 -0.40 13.34
N SER A 27 12.02 -1.15 12.47
CA SER A 27 12.88 -0.68 11.38
C SER A 27 12.74 -1.58 10.16
N LEU A 28 13.26 -1.13 9.02
CA LEU A 28 13.43 -1.98 7.84
C LEU A 28 14.22 -3.25 8.19
N ARG A 29 15.22 -3.16 9.04
CA ARG A 29 16.12 -4.27 9.39
C ARG A 29 15.39 -5.36 10.19
N ASP A 30 14.61 -4.98 11.19
CA ASP A 30 13.76 -5.92 11.93
C ASP A 30 12.80 -6.64 10.99
N TRP A 31 12.29 -5.93 9.97
CA TRP A 31 11.41 -6.52 8.96
C TRP A 31 12.13 -7.51 8.05
N LEU A 32 13.33 -7.19 7.60
CA LEU A 32 14.15 -8.10 6.80
C LEU A 32 14.51 -9.37 7.60
N ASP A 33 14.84 -9.24 8.88
CA ASP A 33 15.09 -10.38 9.78
C ASP A 33 13.83 -11.23 9.96
N HIS A 34 12.67 -10.60 10.12
CA HIS A 34 11.38 -11.28 10.20
C HIS A 34 11.05 -12.08 8.93
N LEU A 35 11.26 -11.49 7.76
CA LEU A 35 11.04 -12.17 6.48
C LEU A 35 12.04 -13.31 6.26
N ALA A 36 13.32 -13.11 6.60
CA ALA A 36 14.36 -14.12 6.49
C ALA A 36 14.05 -15.34 7.37
N ALA A 37 13.63 -15.14 8.62
CA ALA A 37 13.25 -16.21 9.55
C ALA A 37 12.08 -17.08 9.04
N ARG A 38 11.32 -16.61 8.05
CA ARG A 38 10.17 -17.30 7.45
C ARG A 38 10.38 -17.77 6.01
N ASP A 39 11.62 -17.81 5.53
CA ASP A 39 11.97 -18.10 4.13
C ASP A 39 11.27 -17.19 3.09
N ARG A 40 10.94 -15.96 3.50
CA ARG A 40 10.30 -14.95 2.66
C ARG A 40 11.27 -13.90 2.12
N LEU A 41 12.58 -14.11 2.30
CA LEU A 41 13.64 -13.23 1.82
C LEU A 41 14.58 -13.99 0.89
N ALA A 42 14.86 -13.44 -0.27
CA ALA A 42 15.87 -13.93 -1.21
C ALA A 42 17.04 -12.94 -1.27
N VAL A 43 18.25 -13.46 -1.32
CA VAL A 43 19.46 -12.65 -1.52
C VAL A 43 20.09 -13.04 -2.85
N THR A 44 20.31 -12.07 -3.73
CA THR A 44 20.92 -12.32 -5.04
C THR A 44 22.46 -12.36 -4.97
N ARG A 45 23.08 -12.78 -6.09
CA ARG A 45 24.51 -12.54 -6.30
C ARG A 45 24.78 -11.05 -6.48
N PRO A 46 26.04 -10.57 -6.19
CA PRO A 46 26.36 -9.14 -6.24
C PRO A 46 26.31 -8.48 -7.62
N GLU A 47 26.36 -9.26 -8.73
CA GLU A 47 26.55 -8.75 -10.08
C GLU A 47 25.27 -8.25 -10.78
N VAL A 48 24.13 -8.19 -10.06
CA VAL A 48 22.85 -7.75 -10.64
C VAL A 48 22.91 -6.29 -11.07
N GLY A 49 22.52 -6.01 -12.31
CA GLY A 49 22.48 -4.66 -12.87
C GLY A 49 21.30 -3.82 -12.33
N LEU A 50 21.54 -2.50 -12.16
CA LEU A 50 20.50 -1.54 -11.76
C LEU A 50 19.47 -1.29 -12.87
N ARG A 51 19.86 -1.44 -14.12
CA ARG A 51 18.96 -1.23 -15.26
C ARG A 51 18.28 -2.54 -15.62
N PHE A 52 16.97 -2.64 -15.42
CA PHE A 52 16.04 -3.70 -15.77
C PHE A 52 16.23 -5.02 -15.02
N GLU A 53 17.46 -5.52 -14.84
CA GLU A 53 17.71 -6.84 -14.29
C GLU A 53 17.23 -6.97 -12.84
N LEU A 54 17.53 -5.97 -12.00
CA LEU A 54 17.02 -5.89 -10.64
C LEU A 54 15.48 -5.99 -10.60
N ALA A 55 14.82 -5.16 -11.41
CA ALA A 55 13.35 -5.14 -11.48
C ALA A 55 12.77 -6.45 -12.02
N ALA A 56 13.43 -7.08 -13.02
CA ALA A 56 12.99 -8.36 -13.55
C ALA A 56 13.06 -9.48 -12.51
N ILE A 57 14.11 -9.52 -11.68
CA ILE A 57 14.25 -10.49 -10.58
C ILE A 57 13.19 -10.23 -9.51
N ALA A 58 13.05 -8.97 -9.05
CA ALA A 58 12.04 -8.58 -8.05
C ALA A 58 10.63 -8.96 -8.52
N LYS A 59 10.27 -8.68 -9.77
CA LYS A 59 8.96 -9.04 -10.36
C LYS A 59 8.72 -10.54 -10.43
N ARG A 60 9.75 -11.36 -10.69
CA ARG A 60 9.62 -12.82 -10.72
C ARG A 60 9.47 -13.44 -9.34
N LEU A 61 9.91 -12.76 -8.29
CA LEU A 61 9.77 -13.18 -6.89
C LEU A 61 8.57 -12.54 -6.19
N ASP A 62 7.90 -11.61 -6.85
CA ASP A 62 6.76 -10.85 -6.32
C ASP A 62 5.67 -11.76 -5.73
N GLY A 63 5.18 -11.43 -4.54
CA GLY A 63 4.21 -12.25 -3.78
C GLY A 63 4.77 -13.53 -3.17
N ARG A 64 6.03 -13.87 -3.39
CA ARG A 64 6.68 -15.07 -2.84
C ARG A 64 7.81 -14.75 -1.89
N ARG A 65 8.71 -13.86 -2.30
CA ARG A 65 9.87 -13.43 -1.50
C ARG A 65 10.21 -11.98 -1.78
N ALA A 66 10.49 -11.21 -0.73
CA ALA A 66 11.22 -9.96 -0.84
C ALA A 66 12.66 -10.25 -1.30
N THR A 67 13.31 -9.28 -1.93
CA THR A 67 14.64 -9.52 -2.54
C THR A 67 15.64 -8.49 -2.04
N VAL A 68 16.83 -8.97 -1.66
CA VAL A 68 18.02 -8.15 -1.35
C VAL A 68 19.02 -8.31 -2.49
N PHE A 69 19.50 -7.17 -2.99
CA PHE A 69 20.55 -7.06 -3.99
C PHE A 69 21.79 -6.43 -3.32
N PRO A 70 22.83 -7.22 -2.95
CA PRO A 70 23.91 -6.76 -2.07
C PRO A 70 24.78 -5.65 -2.66
N ARG A 71 25.06 -5.69 -3.95
CA ARG A 71 25.91 -4.70 -4.66
C ARG A 71 25.43 -4.47 -6.09
N PRO A 72 24.18 -3.97 -6.28
CA PRO A 72 23.60 -3.84 -7.61
C PRO A 72 24.38 -2.80 -8.44
N GLY A 73 24.73 -3.17 -9.66
CA GLY A 73 25.57 -2.32 -10.52
C GLY A 73 26.95 -1.99 -9.96
N GLY A 74 27.45 -2.77 -8.98
CA GLY A 74 28.70 -2.50 -8.26
C GLY A 74 28.59 -1.44 -7.15
N HIS A 75 27.39 -0.86 -6.93
CA HIS A 75 27.19 0.17 -5.92
C HIS A 75 27.33 -0.40 -4.49
N PRO A 76 27.98 0.31 -3.51
CA PRO A 76 28.19 -0.20 -2.17
C PRO A 76 26.91 -0.30 -1.33
N ILE A 77 25.89 0.52 -1.60
CA ILE A 77 24.60 0.48 -0.90
C ILE A 77 23.74 -0.65 -1.51
N PRO A 78 23.29 -1.64 -0.71
CA PRO A 78 22.38 -2.69 -1.17
C PRO A 78 21.02 -2.12 -1.49
N VAL A 79 20.27 -2.82 -2.36
CA VAL A 79 18.89 -2.51 -2.69
C VAL A 79 17.96 -3.61 -2.19
N VAL A 80 16.77 -3.24 -1.70
CA VAL A 80 15.69 -4.17 -1.35
C VAL A 80 14.41 -3.82 -2.11
N SER A 81 13.59 -4.85 -2.37
CA SER A 81 12.28 -4.69 -3.04
C SER A 81 11.32 -5.80 -2.62
N GLY A 82 10.02 -5.56 -2.73
CA GLY A 82 8.99 -6.55 -2.46
C GLY A 82 8.67 -6.73 -0.97
N LEU A 83 8.88 -5.69 -0.15
CA LEU A 83 8.71 -5.75 1.31
C LEU A 83 7.26 -5.92 1.75
N VAL A 84 6.29 -5.52 0.93
CA VAL A 84 4.84 -5.50 1.20
C VAL A 84 4.09 -6.22 0.08
N SER A 85 4.62 -7.36 -0.39
CA SER A 85 4.09 -8.07 -1.55
C SER A 85 3.02 -9.13 -1.21
N ASP A 86 2.63 -9.25 0.07
CA ASP A 86 1.64 -10.21 0.53
C ASP A 86 0.85 -9.66 1.72
N ARG A 87 -0.46 -9.95 1.79
CA ARG A 87 -1.32 -9.45 2.89
C ARG A 87 -1.06 -10.16 4.21
N GLY A 88 -0.73 -11.43 4.18
CA GLY A 88 -0.36 -12.18 5.38
C GLY A 88 0.91 -11.60 6.00
N TRP A 89 1.84 -11.08 5.19
CA TRP A 89 3.01 -10.37 5.71
C TRP A 89 2.62 -9.08 6.41
N MET A 90 1.60 -8.37 5.90
CA MET A 90 1.09 -7.17 6.57
C MET A 90 0.37 -7.50 7.87
N ALA A 91 -0.36 -8.62 7.91
CA ALA A 91 -0.95 -9.12 9.14
C ALA A 91 0.13 -9.43 10.20
N ASP A 92 1.20 -10.12 9.79
CA ASP A 92 2.36 -10.37 10.65
C ASP A 92 2.99 -9.07 11.18
N ALA A 93 3.20 -8.07 10.29
CA ALA A 93 3.76 -6.77 10.68
C ALA A 93 2.87 -6.01 11.69
N MET A 94 1.55 -6.10 11.54
CA MET A 94 0.56 -5.48 12.45
C MET A 94 0.32 -6.28 13.73
N GLY A 95 0.74 -7.57 13.77
CA GLY A 95 0.45 -8.49 14.86
C GLY A 95 -1.03 -8.80 15.01
N VAL A 96 -1.70 -9.08 13.87
CA VAL A 96 -3.14 -9.42 13.78
C VAL A 96 -3.36 -10.59 12.82
N GLU A 97 -4.56 -11.17 12.84
CA GLU A 97 -4.95 -12.16 11.85
C GLU A 97 -5.19 -11.51 10.47
N PRO A 98 -5.02 -12.23 9.34
CA PRO A 98 -5.17 -11.67 7.99
C PRO A 98 -6.50 -10.96 7.74
N GLY A 99 -7.61 -11.45 8.31
CA GLY A 99 -8.93 -10.84 8.22
C GLY A 99 -9.08 -9.52 9.02
N GLU A 100 -8.15 -9.23 9.93
CA GLU A 100 -8.21 -8.04 10.80
C GLU A 100 -7.39 -6.85 10.25
N VAL A 101 -6.61 -7.03 9.19
CA VAL A 101 -5.71 -6.01 8.63
C VAL A 101 -6.45 -4.70 8.33
N ILE A 102 -7.63 -4.77 7.72
CA ILE A 102 -8.43 -3.60 7.36
C ILE A 102 -8.94 -2.89 8.61
N ALA A 103 -9.52 -3.63 9.55
CA ALA A 103 -10.03 -3.07 10.81
C ALA A 103 -8.90 -2.43 11.63
N ARG A 104 -7.72 -3.06 11.68
CA ARG A 104 -6.54 -2.54 12.38
C ARG A 104 -6.04 -1.25 11.73
N PHE A 105 -6.03 -1.17 10.40
CA PHE A 105 -5.65 0.05 9.70
C PHE A 105 -6.66 1.18 9.95
N GLN A 106 -7.97 0.90 9.90
CA GLN A 106 -9.03 1.85 10.22
C GLN A 106 -8.87 2.42 11.63
N GLU A 107 -8.68 1.54 12.62
CA GLU A 107 -8.46 1.94 14.01
C GLU A 107 -7.29 2.92 14.13
N ALA A 108 -6.15 2.60 13.50
CA ALA A 108 -4.96 3.44 13.53
C ALA A 108 -5.18 4.80 12.85
N ALA A 109 -5.87 4.83 11.70
CA ALA A 109 -6.16 6.07 10.98
C ALA A 109 -7.13 6.99 11.74
N LEU A 110 -8.05 6.42 12.54
CA LEU A 110 -8.98 7.17 13.37
C LEU A 110 -8.38 7.64 14.71
N ASN A 111 -7.36 6.95 15.19
CA ASN A 111 -6.73 7.21 16.50
C ASN A 111 -5.21 7.39 16.35
N PRO A 112 -4.74 8.40 15.60
CA PRO A 112 -3.31 8.63 15.41
C PRO A 112 -2.60 8.87 16.73
N VAL A 113 -1.36 8.38 16.86
CA VAL A 113 -0.51 8.53 18.05
C VAL A 113 0.59 9.54 17.72
N PRO A 114 0.65 10.68 18.43
CA PRO A 114 1.69 11.69 18.20
C PRO A 114 3.09 11.09 18.23
N TRP A 115 3.93 11.48 17.27
CA TRP A 115 5.32 11.05 17.20
C TRP A 115 6.16 11.70 18.32
N GLN A 116 7.34 11.15 18.58
CA GLN A 116 8.29 11.65 19.56
C GLN A 116 9.60 12.05 18.90
N GLU A 117 10.02 13.30 19.07
CA GLU A 117 11.30 13.79 18.53
C GLU A 117 12.48 13.28 19.35
N THR A 118 13.53 12.79 18.65
CA THR A 118 14.83 12.42 19.21
C THR A 118 15.91 13.39 18.75
N LYS A 119 16.97 13.53 19.55
CA LYS A 119 18.11 14.43 19.25
C LYS A 119 19.12 13.85 18.28
N SER A 120 19.16 12.54 18.13
CA SER A 120 20.08 11.82 17.24
C SER A 120 19.39 10.62 16.62
N ALA A 121 19.75 10.28 15.42
CA ALA A 121 19.14 9.17 14.69
C ALA A 121 20.16 8.49 13.77
N PRO A 122 20.04 7.16 13.57
CA PRO A 122 20.84 6.43 12.60
C PRO A 122 20.75 7.01 11.18
N ALA A 123 19.58 7.54 10.79
CA ALA A 123 19.37 8.20 9.51
C ALA A 123 20.28 9.41 9.24
N GLN A 124 21.00 9.91 10.25
CA GLN A 124 21.90 11.08 10.15
C GLN A 124 23.36 10.78 10.51
N GLU A 125 23.79 9.52 10.49
CA GLU A 125 25.18 9.14 10.77
C GLU A 125 26.17 9.65 9.73
N VAL A 126 25.73 9.74 8.46
CA VAL A 126 26.51 10.28 7.35
C VAL A 126 25.74 11.42 6.71
N ILE A 127 26.41 12.54 6.43
CA ILE A 127 25.78 13.74 5.86
C ILE A 127 26.57 14.21 4.64
N HIS A 128 25.94 14.24 3.48
CA HIS A 128 26.46 14.79 2.23
C HIS A 128 25.79 16.13 1.93
N ARG A 129 26.60 17.19 1.82
CA ARG A 129 26.14 18.54 1.44
C ARG A 129 26.50 18.92 0.01
N GLN A 130 27.42 18.19 -0.60
CA GLN A 130 27.68 18.22 -2.04
C GLN A 130 27.00 17.01 -2.64
N VAL A 131 25.90 17.23 -3.37
CA VAL A 131 25.01 16.15 -3.80
C VAL A 131 25.24 15.85 -5.27
N ASP A 132 25.56 14.57 -5.54
CA ASP A 132 25.43 13.91 -6.84
C ASP A 132 24.67 12.62 -6.60
N LEU A 133 23.37 12.65 -6.82
CA LEU A 133 22.45 11.54 -6.51
C LEU A 133 22.82 10.26 -7.26
N ALA A 134 23.32 10.35 -8.50
CA ALA A 134 23.72 9.19 -9.29
C ALA A 134 24.95 8.47 -8.71
N ARG A 135 25.80 9.20 -7.99
CA ARG A 135 26.98 8.64 -7.31
C ARG A 135 26.67 8.16 -5.90
N LEU A 136 25.76 8.86 -5.21
CA LEU A 136 25.43 8.60 -3.81
C LEU A 136 24.47 7.44 -3.63
N LEU A 137 23.57 7.19 -4.59
CA LEU A 137 22.46 6.25 -4.45
C LEU A 137 22.37 5.27 -5.63
N PRO A 138 22.03 3.99 -5.38
CA PRO A 138 21.83 2.97 -6.41
C PRO A 138 20.47 3.11 -7.10
N LEU A 139 20.27 4.16 -7.88
CA LEU A 139 18.98 4.47 -8.51
C LEU A 139 18.68 3.53 -9.68
N PRO A 140 17.64 2.67 -9.62
CA PRO A 140 17.32 1.74 -10.69
C PRO A 140 16.49 2.39 -11.80
N THR A 141 16.59 1.81 -13.01
CA THR A 141 15.60 1.97 -14.08
C THR A 141 14.84 0.65 -14.19
N HIS A 142 13.52 0.66 -13.98
CA HIS A 142 12.75 -0.56 -13.84
C HIS A 142 12.22 -1.11 -15.18
N ASN A 143 11.64 -0.26 -16.03
CA ASN A 143 10.94 -0.67 -17.24
C ASN A 143 11.62 -0.08 -18.49
N GLU A 144 11.39 -0.73 -19.64
CA GLU A 144 12.06 -0.44 -20.92
C GLU A 144 11.93 1.02 -21.34
N HIS A 145 10.74 1.61 -21.15
CA HIS A 145 10.44 2.97 -21.59
C HIS A 145 10.42 3.98 -20.44
N ASP A 146 10.87 3.62 -19.23
CA ASP A 146 11.05 4.61 -18.16
C ASP A 146 12.03 5.70 -18.59
N GLY A 147 11.70 6.96 -18.29
CA GLY A 147 12.46 8.15 -18.70
C GLY A 147 13.87 8.23 -18.12
N GLY A 148 14.27 7.31 -17.25
CA GLY A 148 15.57 7.23 -16.59
C GLY A 148 15.51 6.50 -15.25
N PRO A 149 16.53 6.67 -14.38
CA PRO A 149 16.52 6.16 -13.02
C PRO A 149 15.49 6.89 -12.13
N TYR A 150 14.84 6.14 -11.22
CA TYR A 150 13.81 6.65 -10.32
C TYR A 150 14.05 6.28 -8.86
N ILE A 151 13.62 7.15 -7.95
CA ILE A 151 13.25 6.82 -6.57
C ILE A 151 11.77 6.51 -6.59
N SER A 152 11.38 5.25 -6.38
CA SER A 152 9.99 4.78 -6.48
C SER A 152 9.37 4.39 -5.13
N ALA A 153 10.20 4.23 -4.08
CA ALA A 153 9.78 3.90 -2.71
C ALA A 153 10.03 5.06 -1.72
N GLY A 154 10.19 6.27 -2.24
CA GLY A 154 10.46 7.44 -1.40
C GLY A 154 9.21 8.02 -0.77
N LEU A 155 9.18 8.11 0.56
CA LEU A 155 8.15 8.84 1.30
C LEU A 155 8.48 10.34 1.23
N MET A 156 7.71 11.07 0.44
CA MET A 156 7.79 12.53 0.34
C MET A 156 7.12 13.15 1.54
N ILE A 157 7.87 13.86 2.34
CA ILE A 157 7.39 14.64 3.49
C ILE A 157 7.42 16.12 3.11
N THR A 158 6.25 16.77 3.20
CA THR A 158 6.08 18.21 3.03
C THR A 158 5.31 18.78 4.20
N ARG A 159 5.26 20.09 4.33
CA ARG A 159 4.56 20.76 5.42
C ARG A 159 3.60 21.81 4.88
N ASN A 160 2.36 21.81 5.42
CA ASN A 160 1.38 22.84 5.12
C ASN A 160 1.95 24.24 5.47
N PRO A 161 2.09 25.16 4.50
CA PRO A 161 2.66 26.48 4.75
C PRO A 161 1.85 27.35 5.72
N ARG A 162 0.58 27.02 5.98
CA ARG A 162 -0.32 27.77 6.87
C ARG A 162 -0.36 27.22 8.26
N THR A 163 -0.49 25.89 8.41
CA THR A 163 -0.71 25.23 9.71
C THR A 163 0.56 24.64 10.30
N GLY A 164 1.58 24.38 9.48
CA GLY A 164 2.80 23.71 9.89
C GLY A 164 2.68 22.18 10.03
N LYS A 165 1.50 21.60 9.82
CA LYS A 165 1.31 20.15 9.85
C LYS A 165 1.97 19.48 8.65
N GLN A 166 2.60 18.32 8.85
CA GLN A 166 3.23 17.53 7.81
C GLN A 166 2.21 16.66 7.07
N ASN A 167 2.56 16.29 5.86
CA ASN A 167 1.93 15.26 5.06
C ASN A 167 3.01 14.33 4.51
N VAL A 168 2.73 13.04 4.49
CA VAL A 168 3.62 12.00 3.99
C VAL A 168 2.91 11.19 2.92
N SER A 169 3.54 11.05 1.74
CA SER A 169 2.99 10.27 0.63
C SER A 169 4.11 9.74 -0.27
N ILE A 170 3.88 8.64 -0.99
CA ILE A 170 4.86 8.13 -1.95
C ILE A 170 4.67 8.86 -3.27
N HIS A 171 5.78 9.36 -3.82
CA HIS A 171 5.85 9.94 -5.15
C HIS A 171 6.99 9.31 -5.97
N ARG A 172 6.74 9.12 -7.27
CA ARG A 172 7.80 8.77 -8.21
C ARG A 172 8.69 10.00 -8.43
N CYS A 173 9.99 9.84 -8.34
CA CYS A 173 10.96 10.92 -8.50
C CYS A 173 12.02 10.52 -9.52
N GLN A 174 12.03 11.15 -10.70
CA GLN A 174 12.99 10.90 -11.77
C GLN A 174 14.28 11.68 -11.52
N LEU A 175 15.42 11.05 -11.72
CA LEU A 175 16.70 11.74 -11.72
C LEU A 175 16.84 12.63 -12.97
N ASN A 176 16.84 13.95 -12.79
CA ASN A 176 16.97 14.93 -13.86
C ASN A 176 18.32 15.66 -13.88
N GLY A 177 19.20 15.37 -12.92
CA GLY A 177 20.52 15.97 -12.80
C GLY A 177 21.22 15.56 -11.51
N PRO A 178 22.44 16.04 -11.25
CA PRO A 178 23.20 15.62 -10.06
C PRO A 178 22.42 15.85 -8.75
N ASN A 179 21.70 16.96 -8.64
CA ASN A 179 20.93 17.34 -7.47
C ASN A 179 19.49 17.75 -7.79
N ARG A 180 18.90 17.24 -8.88
CA ARG A 180 17.53 17.57 -9.30
C ARG A 180 16.72 16.34 -9.56
N LEU A 181 15.48 16.38 -9.10
CA LEU A 181 14.47 15.36 -9.32
C LEU A 181 13.25 15.99 -10.01
N GLY A 182 12.78 15.35 -11.09
CA GLY A 182 11.45 15.59 -11.65
C GLY A 182 10.42 14.79 -10.85
N VAL A 183 9.35 15.42 -10.40
CA VAL A 183 8.36 14.81 -9.51
C VAL A 183 6.94 14.99 -10.01
N LEU A 184 6.19 13.89 -10.12
CA LEU A 184 4.75 13.94 -10.38
C LEU A 184 4.00 14.22 -9.08
N LEU A 185 3.56 15.48 -8.87
CA LEU A 185 2.62 15.83 -7.81
C LEU A 185 1.20 15.78 -8.38
N LEU A 186 0.42 14.79 -7.98
CA LEU A 186 -1.02 14.70 -8.28
C LEU A 186 -1.80 15.68 -7.37
N PRO A 187 -3.00 16.16 -7.79
CA PRO A 187 -3.79 17.13 -7.02
C PRO A 187 -4.32 16.53 -5.70
N ARG A 188 -3.44 16.50 -4.70
CA ARG A 188 -3.65 16.07 -3.31
C ARG A 188 -2.88 17.01 -2.37
N HIS A 189 -2.70 16.65 -1.10
CA HIS A 189 -2.14 17.54 -0.07
C HIS A 189 -0.77 18.12 -0.44
N ALA A 190 0.20 17.29 -0.85
CA ALA A 190 1.52 17.79 -1.25
C ALA A 190 1.46 18.79 -2.42
N HIS A 191 0.62 18.55 -3.42
CA HIS A 191 0.39 19.47 -4.53
C HIS A 191 -0.22 20.78 -4.04
N MET A 192 -1.24 20.72 -3.20
CA MET A 192 -1.88 21.90 -2.63
C MET A 192 -0.90 22.74 -1.79
N PHE A 193 -0.03 22.09 -1.00
CA PHE A 193 0.99 22.79 -0.22
C PHE A 193 2.01 23.46 -1.13
N PHE A 194 2.37 22.81 -2.24
CA PHE A 194 3.23 23.40 -3.25
C PHE A 194 2.57 24.62 -3.90
N GLU A 195 1.32 24.54 -4.32
CA GLU A 195 0.58 25.68 -4.91
C GLU A 195 0.50 26.87 -3.94
N MET A 196 0.25 26.64 -2.65
CA MET A 196 0.25 27.70 -1.62
C MET A 196 1.62 28.39 -1.50
N ALA A 197 2.71 27.63 -1.57
CA ALA A 197 4.07 28.16 -1.53
C ALA A 197 4.41 28.92 -2.83
N GLU A 198 4.10 28.34 -3.98
CA GLU A 198 4.35 28.90 -5.31
C GLU A 198 3.62 30.22 -5.53
N GLN A 199 2.33 30.32 -5.13
CA GLN A 199 1.55 31.57 -5.16
C GLN A 199 2.20 32.70 -4.34
N SER A 200 2.99 32.34 -3.34
CA SER A 200 3.75 33.31 -2.51
C SER A 200 5.18 33.54 -3.03
N GLY A 201 5.55 32.97 -4.17
CA GLY A 201 6.90 33.02 -4.74
C GLY A 201 7.96 32.29 -3.87
N ARG A 202 7.55 31.39 -2.97
CA ARG A 202 8.44 30.71 -2.03
C ARG A 202 8.61 29.23 -2.42
N PRO A 203 9.81 28.67 -2.22
CA PRO A 203 9.99 27.23 -2.35
C PRO A 203 9.23 26.49 -1.24
N LEU A 204 8.81 25.25 -1.53
CA LEU A 204 8.26 24.34 -0.54
C LEU A 204 9.35 23.38 -0.08
N GLU A 205 9.71 23.40 1.21
CA GLU A 205 10.62 22.42 1.82
C GLU A 205 10.05 21.01 1.67
N ALA A 206 10.90 20.06 1.30
CA ALA A 206 10.55 18.65 1.16
C ALA A 206 11.69 17.73 1.58
N ALA A 207 11.35 16.57 2.11
CA ALA A 207 12.29 15.48 2.37
C ALA A 207 11.74 14.19 1.77
N ILE A 208 12.62 13.41 1.13
CA ILE A 208 12.29 12.06 0.64
C ILE A 208 12.97 11.06 1.56
N VAL A 209 12.19 10.21 2.18
CA VAL A 209 12.67 9.16 3.10
C VAL A 209 12.62 7.82 2.39
N VAL A 210 13.72 7.08 2.38
CA VAL A 210 13.86 5.77 1.72
C VAL A 210 14.29 4.74 2.76
N GLY A 211 13.64 3.56 2.73
CA GLY A 211 14.00 2.48 3.64
C GLY A 211 13.42 2.68 5.04
N VAL A 212 12.12 2.49 5.18
CA VAL A 212 11.40 2.46 6.45
C VAL A 212 10.78 1.07 6.67
N ASP A 213 10.29 0.83 7.87
CA ASP A 213 9.51 -0.36 8.18
C ASP A 213 8.17 -0.42 7.40
N PRO A 214 7.55 -1.60 7.24
CA PRO A 214 6.35 -1.77 6.42
C PRO A 214 5.12 -1.02 6.95
N LEU A 215 5.02 -0.78 8.26
CA LEU A 215 3.88 -0.07 8.85
C LEU A 215 3.96 1.43 8.58
N THR A 216 5.15 2.01 8.68
CA THR A 216 5.42 3.41 8.30
C THR A 216 5.21 3.61 6.80
N LEU A 217 5.67 2.65 5.98
CA LEU A 217 5.45 2.67 4.53
C LEU A 217 3.96 2.63 4.19
N LEU A 218 3.18 1.75 4.84
CA LEU A 218 1.74 1.63 4.63
C LEU A 218 0.98 2.87 5.12
N ALA A 219 1.35 3.43 6.28
CA ALA A 219 0.73 4.64 6.83
C ALA A 219 0.83 5.83 5.87
N SER A 220 1.94 5.95 5.11
CA SER A 220 2.12 7.01 4.11
C SER A 220 1.09 6.99 2.98
N GLN A 221 0.31 5.91 2.86
CA GLN A 221 -0.75 5.75 1.87
C GLN A 221 -2.16 5.93 2.44
N ALA A 222 -2.27 6.36 3.71
CA ALA A 222 -3.55 6.66 4.33
C ALA A 222 -4.31 7.75 3.54
N ILE A 223 -5.62 7.56 3.38
CA ILE A 223 -6.51 8.58 2.85
C ILE A 223 -7.07 9.34 4.05
N ALA A 224 -6.33 10.34 4.49
CA ALA A 224 -6.64 11.13 5.67
C ALA A 224 -7.11 12.55 5.30
N PRO A 225 -7.83 13.25 6.20
CA PRO A 225 -8.11 14.68 6.05
C PRO A 225 -6.82 15.51 5.98
N ILE A 226 -6.92 16.70 5.38
CA ILE A 226 -5.82 17.67 5.40
C ILE A 226 -5.40 17.96 6.85
N ASP A 227 -4.10 18.17 7.06
CA ASP A 227 -3.49 18.39 8.38
C ASP A 227 -3.51 17.17 9.34
N THR A 228 -3.73 15.97 8.78
CA THR A 228 -3.38 14.70 9.45
C THR A 228 -1.94 14.34 9.07
N ASP A 229 -1.10 14.08 10.06
CA ASP A 229 0.29 13.62 9.85
C ASP A 229 0.30 12.08 9.78
N GLU A 230 0.66 11.51 8.65
CA GLU A 230 0.69 10.06 8.45
C GLU A 230 1.74 9.36 9.33
N LEU A 231 2.74 10.08 9.84
CA LEU A 231 3.68 9.53 10.84
C LEU A 231 2.99 9.29 12.20
N GLU A 232 1.93 10.03 12.52
CA GLU A 232 1.10 9.77 13.71
C GLU A 232 0.24 8.51 13.50
N ILE A 233 -0.23 8.25 12.26
CA ILE A 233 -0.91 6.99 11.90
C ILE A 233 0.07 5.82 11.97
N ALA A 234 1.32 5.99 11.52
CA ALA A 234 2.37 4.99 11.70
C ALA A 234 2.60 4.68 13.18
N GLY A 235 2.63 5.70 14.04
CA GLY A 235 2.70 5.53 15.50
C GLY A 235 1.54 4.68 16.04
N ALA A 236 0.33 4.91 15.56
CA ALA A 236 -0.84 4.12 15.94
C ALA A 236 -0.75 2.66 15.46
N LEU A 237 -0.27 2.40 14.23
CA LEU A 237 -0.02 1.05 13.72
C LEU A 237 1.02 0.32 14.58
N HIS A 238 2.07 1.00 14.99
CA HIS A 238 3.09 0.48 15.91
C HIS A 238 2.62 0.37 17.37
N ARG A 239 1.43 0.88 17.72
CA ARG A 239 0.91 0.98 19.09
C ARG A 239 1.84 1.74 20.04
N ARG A 240 2.62 2.70 19.52
CA ARG A 240 3.56 3.55 20.26
C ARG A 240 3.94 4.78 19.43
N PRO A 241 4.40 5.88 20.05
CA PRO A 241 4.95 7.01 19.32
C PRO A 241 6.06 6.58 18.35
N LEU A 242 5.98 7.04 17.10
CA LEU A 242 7.08 6.90 16.14
C LEU A 242 8.22 7.84 16.55
N ALA A 243 9.45 7.33 16.62
CA ALA A 243 10.61 8.18 16.83
C ALA A 243 10.93 8.96 15.54
N VAL A 244 11.02 10.28 15.65
CA VAL A 244 11.38 11.16 14.53
C VAL A 244 12.59 12.02 14.86
N VAL A 245 13.30 12.47 13.84
CA VAL A 245 14.42 13.41 13.97
C VAL A 245 14.19 14.60 13.06
N LYS A 246 14.64 15.78 13.49
CA LYS A 246 14.61 17.00 12.67
C LYS A 246 15.57 16.85 11.49
N CYS A 247 15.15 17.25 10.31
CA CYS A 247 16.00 17.37 9.13
C CYS A 247 17.18 18.32 9.36
N THR A 248 18.28 18.12 8.63
CA THR A 248 19.50 18.93 8.79
C THR A 248 19.41 20.29 8.08
N ARG A 249 18.49 20.43 7.11
CA ARG A 249 18.35 21.62 6.24
C ARG A 249 16.98 22.28 6.34
N SER A 250 16.01 21.66 7.01
CA SER A 250 14.64 22.16 7.12
C SER A 250 14.02 21.89 8.50
N GLU A 251 12.83 22.42 8.72
CA GLU A 251 12.05 22.17 9.95
C GLU A 251 11.22 20.88 9.88
N LEU A 252 11.39 20.05 8.85
CA LEU A 252 10.67 18.79 8.71
C LEU A 252 11.18 17.74 9.70
N ARG A 253 10.29 16.82 10.10
CA ARG A 253 10.60 15.65 10.92
C ARG A 253 10.47 14.41 10.05
N VAL A 254 11.46 13.54 10.15
CA VAL A 254 11.56 12.29 9.40
C VAL A 254 11.71 11.12 10.37
N PRO A 255 11.28 9.89 10.03
CA PRO A 255 11.50 8.72 10.86
C PRO A 255 12.99 8.55 11.23
N ALA A 256 13.28 8.43 12.51
CA ALA A 256 14.63 8.32 13.03
C ALA A 256 15.36 7.04 12.56
N GLU A 257 14.58 5.96 12.36
CA GLU A 257 15.07 4.64 11.93
C GLU A 257 15.12 4.49 10.39
N ALA A 258 14.88 5.55 9.62
CA ALA A 258 15.03 5.54 8.17
C ALA A 258 16.45 5.16 7.74
N GLU A 259 16.59 4.57 6.57
CA GLU A 259 17.90 4.23 6.02
C GLU A 259 18.57 5.44 5.34
N ILE A 260 17.78 6.20 4.55
CA ILE A 260 18.27 7.35 3.75
C ILE A 260 17.23 8.47 3.81
N VAL A 261 17.70 9.71 3.94
CA VAL A 261 16.88 10.94 3.84
C VAL A 261 17.51 11.89 2.82
N ILE A 262 16.71 12.32 1.85
CA ILE A 262 17.10 13.24 0.78
C ILE A 262 16.34 14.55 1.03
N GLU A 263 17.06 15.60 1.43
CA GLU A 263 16.50 16.88 1.83
C GLU A 263 16.64 17.92 0.72
N GLY A 264 15.59 18.70 0.47
CA GLY A 264 15.59 19.74 -0.55
C GLY A 264 14.33 20.56 -0.54
N ARG A 265 14.00 21.14 -1.69
CA ARG A 265 12.85 22.03 -1.87
C ARG A 265 12.30 21.99 -3.28
N PHE A 266 11.01 22.07 -3.42
CA PHE A 266 10.35 22.31 -4.70
C PHE A 266 10.56 23.76 -5.12
N LEU A 267 10.95 23.96 -6.39
CA LEU A 267 11.23 25.28 -6.96
C LEU A 267 9.95 25.91 -7.51
N PRO A 268 9.55 27.12 -7.06
CA PRO A 268 8.38 27.80 -7.60
C PRO A 268 8.62 28.20 -9.07
N GLY A 269 7.62 28.02 -9.92
CA GLY A 269 7.65 28.40 -11.33
C GLY A 269 8.56 27.54 -12.23
N VAL A 270 9.26 26.55 -11.68
CA VAL A 270 10.16 25.66 -12.45
C VAL A 270 9.44 24.36 -12.78
N ARG A 271 9.49 23.98 -14.05
CA ARG A 271 9.01 22.68 -14.54
C ARG A 271 10.07 22.09 -15.46
N GLU A 272 10.24 20.77 -15.43
CA GLU A 272 11.16 20.01 -16.29
C GLU A 272 10.45 18.74 -16.79
N PRO A 273 10.87 18.19 -17.95
CA PRO A 273 10.31 16.93 -18.44
C PRO A 273 10.54 15.78 -17.44
N GLU A 274 9.45 15.06 -17.11
CA GLU A 274 9.44 13.86 -16.28
C GLU A 274 8.59 12.78 -16.96
N GLY A 275 9.02 11.54 -16.86
CA GLY A 275 8.37 10.40 -17.51
C GLY A 275 9.04 10.01 -18.84
N PRO A 276 8.53 8.96 -19.53
CA PRO A 276 7.48 8.05 -19.05
C PRO A 276 7.89 7.24 -17.83
N PHE A 277 6.91 6.65 -17.14
CA PHE A 277 7.15 5.76 -16.00
C PHE A 277 6.09 4.65 -15.94
N GLY A 278 6.53 3.41 -15.69
CA GLY A 278 5.64 2.25 -15.51
C GLY A 278 4.79 2.36 -14.24
N GLU A 279 3.48 2.55 -14.42
CA GLU A 279 2.51 2.79 -13.35
C GLU A 279 1.79 1.53 -12.86
N PHE A 280 0.96 1.67 -11.82
CA PHE A 280 0.22 0.56 -11.21
C PHE A 280 -0.72 -0.19 -12.18
N PRO A 281 -1.33 0.41 -13.21
CA PRO A 281 -2.14 -0.34 -14.18
C PRO A 281 -1.30 -1.17 -15.17
N GLN A 282 0.02 -1.18 -15.01
CA GLN A 282 1.01 -1.82 -15.89
C GLN A 282 1.09 -1.19 -17.29
N TYR A 283 0.71 0.08 -17.38
CA TYR A 283 0.91 0.95 -18.54
C TYR A 283 1.84 2.09 -18.16
N TYR A 284 2.35 2.80 -19.16
CA TYR A 284 3.22 3.96 -18.92
C TYR A 284 2.40 5.22 -18.69
N GLY A 285 2.72 5.94 -17.61
CA GLY A 285 2.36 7.35 -17.49
C GLY A 285 3.12 8.18 -18.50
N GLU A 286 2.48 9.21 -19.05
CA GLU A 286 3.06 10.06 -20.09
C GLU A 286 4.25 10.89 -19.58
N ARG A 287 5.13 11.30 -20.53
CA ARG A 287 6.13 12.33 -20.29
C ARG A 287 5.50 13.72 -20.40
N ALA A 288 5.70 14.54 -19.38
CA ALA A 288 5.19 15.93 -19.38
C ALA A 288 6.06 16.83 -18.50
N GLU A 289 5.83 18.13 -18.60
CA GLU A 289 6.45 19.13 -17.72
C GLU A 289 5.92 18.97 -16.29
N ARG A 290 6.81 18.64 -15.34
CA ARG A 290 6.46 18.35 -13.96
C ARG A 290 7.27 19.20 -12.99
N HIS A 291 6.93 19.12 -11.71
CA HIS A 291 7.55 19.86 -10.63
C HIS A 291 9.01 19.43 -10.45
N VAL A 292 9.86 20.36 -10.07
CA VAL A 292 11.28 20.14 -9.84
C VAL A 292 11.60 20.28 -8.36
N MET A 293 12.23 19.25 -7.78
CA MET A 293 12.81 19.29 -6.45
C MET A 293 14.33 19.42 -6.57
N GLU A 294 14.89 20.49 -6.00
CA GLU A 294 16.34 20.69 -5.87
C GLU A 294 16.80 20.16 -4.52
N ILE A 295 17.88 19.37 -4.53
CA ILE A 295 18.37 18.65 -3.35
C ILE A 295 19.53 19.41 -2.72
N ASP A 296 19.43 19.65 -1.42
CA ASP A 296 20.39 20.40 -0.59
C ASP A 296 21.33 19.48 0.23
N ALA A 297 20.84 18.30 0.60
CA ALA A 297 21.63 17.33 1.38
C ALA A 297 21.06 15.90 1.23
N VAL A 298 21.92 14.92 1.42
CA VAL A 298 21.55 13.52 1.64
C VAL A 298 22.14 13.07 2.96
N THR A 299 21.32 12.50 3.83
CA THR A 299 21.78 11.87 5.07
C THR A 299 21.41 10.40 5.07
N HIS A 300 22.21 9.56 5.69
CA HIS A 300 21.95 8.13 5.71
C HIS A 300 22.71 7.41 6.84
N ARG A 301 22.29 6.16 7.12
CA ARG A 301 23.06 5.22 7.96
C ARG A 301 24.40 4.92 7.32
N LYS A 302 25.42 4.59 8.11
CA LYS A 302 26.73 4.17 7.58
C LYS A 302 26.65 2.97 6.65
N ASP A 303 25.76 2.04 6.96
CA ASP A 303 25.49 0.81 6.23
C ASP A 303 24.10 0.82 5.59
N ALA A 304 23.70 1.95 5.01
CA ALA A 304 22.36 2.21 4.48
C ALA A 304 21.88 1.14 3.49
N ILE A 305 20.57 0.96 3.44
CA ILE A 305 19.86 0.09 2.51
C ILE A 305 18.90 0.96 1.67
N PHE A 306 18.93 0.82 0.36
CA PHE A 306 18.02 1.52 -0.54
C PHE A 306 16.78 0.66 -0.85
N HIS A 307 15.60 1.19 -0.61
CA HIS A 307 14.34 0.50 -0.97
C HIS A 307 13.84 1.01 -2.32
N THR A 308 13.38 0.09 -3.19
CA THR A 308 12.76 0.41 -4.47
C THR A 308 11.51 -0.43 -4.69
N ILE A 309 10.44 0.18 -5.24
CA ILE A 309 9.17 -0.47 -5.60
C ILE A 309 9.10 -0.59 -7.12
N VAL A 310 8.89 -1.80 -7.63
CA VAL A 310 8.69 -2.04 -9.07
C VAL A 310 7.25 -1.69 -9.44
N GLY A 311 7.08 -0.83 -10.46
CA GLY A 311 5.76 -0.39 -10.93
C GLY A 311 4.87 -1.56 -11.33
N GLY A 312 3.61 -1.56 -10.88
CA GLY A 312 2.64 -2.63 -11.15
C GLY A 312 2.91 -3.97 -10.47
N GLY A 313 3.93 -4.08 -9.60
CA GLY A 313 4.16 -5.23 -8.73
C GLY A 313 3.21 -5.24 -7.52
N LEU A 314 3.12 -6.39 -6.82
CA LEU A 314 2.21 -6.56 -5.69
C LEU A 314 2.49 -5.58 -4.54
N GLU A 315 3.76 -5.26 -4.27
CA GLU A 315 4.12 -4.23 -3.31
C GLU A 315 3.47 -2.88 -3.65
N HIS A 316 3.56 -2.42 -4.92
CA HIS A 316 2.89 -1.21 -5.38
C HIS A 316 1.38 -1.29 -5.23
N LEU A 317 0.80 -2.44 -5.58
CA LEU A 317 -0.64 -2.65 -5.57
C LEU A 317 -1.20 -2.69 -4.15
N LEU A 318 -0.58 -3.47 -3.25
CA LEU A 318 -1.08 -3.68 -1.87
C LEU A 318 -0.92 -2.45 -0.98
N LEU A 319 0.17 -1.69 -1.14
CA LEU A 319 0.35 -0.42 -0.43
C LEU A 319 -0.81 0.55 -0.69
N GLY A 320 -1.33 0.56 -1.89
CA GLY A 320 -2.48 1.39 -2.17
C GLY A 320 -3.83 0.72 -1.93
N ALA A 321 -3.93 -0.62 -1.91
CA ALA A 321 -5.18 -1.34 -1.68
C ALA A 321 -5.63 -1.24 -0.22
N ILE A 322 -4.79 -1.65 0.73
CA ILE A 322 -5.15 -1.79 2.15
C ILE A 322 -5.74 -0.49 2.73
N PRO A 323 -5.10 0.68 2.60
CA PRO A 323 -5.67 1.93 3.11
C PRO A 323 -6.97 2.34 2.41
N ARG A 324 -7.08 2.04 1.11
CA ARG A 324 -8.26 2.38 0.32
C ARG A 324 -9.45 1.49 0.65
N GLU A 325 -9.22 0.19 0.86
CA GLU A 325 -10.25 -0.74 1.34
C GLU A 325 -10.77 -0.32 2.73
N ALA A 326 -9.88 0.06 3.64
CA ALA A 326 -10.24 0.58 4.94
C ALA A 326 -11.16 1.82 4.84
N THR A 327 -10.82 2.77 3.97
CA THR A 327 -11.63 3.98 3.74
C THR A 327 -12.96 3.65 3.09
N LEU A 328 -12.99 2.76 2.07
CA LEU A 328 -14.20 2.36 1.37
C LEU A 328 -15.16 1.59 2.27
N LEU A 329 -14.66 0.66 3.09
CA LEU A 329 -15.46 -0.08 4.06
C LEU A 329 -16.13 0.88 5.06
N ALA A 330 -15.35 1.79 5.67
CA ALA A 330 -15.88 2.79 6.59
C ALA A 330 -16.92 3.71 5.91
N HIS A 331 -16.67 4.12 4.65
CA HIS A 331 -17.58 4.94 3.88
C HIS A 331 -18.92 4.22 3.63
N LEU A 332 -18.88 2.97 3.19
CA LEU A 332 -20.08 2.18 2.91
C LEU A 332 -20.86 1.86 4.18
N GLN A 333 -20.21 1.46 5.26
CA GLN A 333 -20.85 1.08 6.51
C GLN A 333 -21.61 2.21 7.20
N ARG A 334 -21.27 3.48 6.93
CA ARG A 334 -22.04 4.64 7.44
C ARG A 334 -23.49 4.64 6.95
N SER A 335 -23.72 4.24 5.70
CA SER A 335 -25.05 4.23 5.07
C SER A 335 -25.63 2.82 4.93
N PHE A 336 -24.80 1.81 4.89
CA PHE A 336 -25.12 0.41 4.66
C PHE A 336 -24.49 -0.49 5.73
N PRO A 337 -25.04 -0.53 6.97
CA PRO A 337 -24.44 -1.28 8.08
C PRO A 337 -24.44 -2.81 7.88
N ASN A 338 -25.07 -3.30 6.83
CA ASN A 338 -25.07 -4.68 6.40
C ASN A 338 -23.91 -5.04 5.45
N VAL A 339 -23.07 -4.09 5.05
CA VAL A 339 -21.79 -4.36 4.38
C VAL A 339 -20.84 -4.99 5.41
N ARG A 340 -20.31 -6.17 5.07
CA ARG A 340 -19.44 -6.98 5.92
C ARG A 340 -17.99 -6.70 5.67
N ASP A 341 -17.60 -6.78 4.40
CA ASP A 341 -16.22 -6.61 4.00
C ASP A 341 -16.12 -6.08 2.56
N VAL A 342 -14.95 -5.56 2.20
CA VAL A 342 -14.64 -5.10 0.85
C VAL A 342 -13.25 -5.54 0.43
N ARG A 343 -13.07 -5.79 -0.88
CA ARG A 343 -11.81 -6.21 -1.45
C ARG A 343 -11.53 -5.56 -2.79
N LEU A 344 -10.39 -4.88 -2.92
CA LEU A 344 -9.87 -4.46 -4.22
C LEU A 344 -9.08 -5.63 -4.84
N SER A 345 -9.60 -6.18 -5.94
CA SER A 345 -9.03 -7.37 -6.55
C SER A 345 -7.67 -7.12 -7.21
N GLN A 346 -6.78 -8.12 -7.18
CA GLN A 346 -5.49 -8.03 -7.85
C GLN A 346 -5.64 -7.91 -9.37
N GLY A 347 -6.58 -8.65 -9.98
CA GLY A 347 -6.89 -8.55 -11.41
C GLY A 347 -7.42 -7.17 -11.81
N GLY A 348 -8.10 -6.47 -10.90
CA GLY A 348 -8.49 -5.07 -11.03
C GLY A 348 -7.41 -4.09 -10.58
N VAL A 349 -6.14 -4.50 -10.62
CA VAL A 349 -4.93 -3.74 -10.23
C VAL A 349 -5.03 -3.09 -8.85
N CYS A 350 -5.77 -3.73 -7.94
CA CYS A 350 -6.01 -3.26 -6.57
C CYS A 350 -6.55 -1.81 -6.47
N ARG A 351 -7.26 -1.36 -7.53
CA ARG A 351 -7.83 0.01 -7.63
C ARG A 351 -9.18 0.01 -8.31
N TYR A 352 -9.32 -0.68 -9.45
CA TYR A 352 -10.43 -0.51 -10.38
C TYR A 352 -11.61 -1.43 -10.07
N HIS A 353 -11.37 -2.65 -9.57
CA HIS A 353 -12.42 -3.63 -9.25
C HIS A 353 -12.55 -3.78 -7.74
N LEU A 354 -13.74 -3.48 -7.23
CA LEU A 354 -14.13 -3.62 -5.84
C LEU A 354 -15.16 -4.74 -5.69
N TYR A 355 -14.86 -5.72 -4.84
CA TYR A 355 -15.81 -6.70 -4.35
C TYR A 355 -16.39 -6.21 -3.03
N VAL A 356 -17.70 -6.35 -2.85
CA VAL A 356 -18.42 -5.94 -1.64
C VAL A 356 -19.26 -7.11 -1.14
N GLN A 357 -18.95 -7.61 0.04
CA GLN A 357 -19.72 -8.66 0.70
C GLN A 357 -20.78 -8.03 1.60
N ILE A 358 -22.02 -8.48 1.45
CA ILE A 358 -23.15 -7.97 2.22
C ILE A 358 -24.00 -9.08 2.85
N ARG A 359 -24.67 -8.73 3.95
CA ARG A 359 -25.83 -9.46 4.42
C ARG A 359 -27.08 -8.81 3.84
N LYS A 360 -27.57 -9.34 2.71
CA LYS A 360 -28.73 -8.77 2.02
C LYS A 360 -29.96 -8.77 2.91
N ARG A 361 -30.66 -7.63 2.97
CA ARG A 361 -31.88 -7.42 3.78
C ARG A 361 -33.09 -7.08 2.93
N GLN A 362 -32.86 -6.44 1.77
CA GLN A 362 -33.92 -5.98 0.87
C GLN A 362 -33.47 -6.09 -0.58
N GLU A 363 -34.41 -6.38 -1.48
CA GLU A 363 -34.14 -6.34 -2.90
C GLU A 363 -33.75 -4.92 -3.36
N GLY A 364 -32.78 -4.83 -4.27
CA GLY A 364 -32.30 -3.57 -4.81
C GLY A 364 -31.26 -2.83 -3.97
N GLU A 365 -31.00 -3.23 -2.70
CA GLU A 365 -29.99 -2.54 -1.88
C GLU A 365 -28.57 -2.66 -2.44
N ALA A 366 -28.25 -3.75 -3.15
CA ALA A 366 -26.96 -3.93 -3.82
C ALA A 366 -26.65 -2.77 -4.80
N LYS A 367 -27.67 -2.30 -5.53
CA LYS A 367 -27.52 -1.16 -6.46
C LYS A 367 -27.17 0.14 -5.72
N ASN A 368 -27.81 0.41 -4.57
CA ASN A 368 -27.48 1.57 -3.75
C ASN A 368 -26.04 1.49 -3.20
N ILE A 369 -25.60 0.29 -2.81
CA ILE A 369 -24.22 0.04 -2.33
C ILE A 369 -23.22 0.28 -3.46
N MET A 370 -23.50 -0.15 -4.70
CA MET A 370 -22.65 0.13 -5.87
C MET A 370 -22.47 1.64 -6.09
N LEU A 371 -23.58 2.39 -6.06
CA LEU A 371 -23.54 3.86 -6.21
C LEU A 371 -22.75 4.51 -5.07
N GLY A 372 -22.93 4.03 -3.84
CA GLY A 372 -22.12 4.45 -2.68
C GLY A 372 -20.65 4.18 -2.85
N ALA A 373 -20.28 3.01 -3.37
CA ALA A 373 -18.88 2.64 -3.64
C ALA A 373 -18.25 3.53 -4.72
N PHE A 374 -18.98 3.85 -5.80
CA PHE A 374 -18.51 4.76 -6.85
C PHE A 374 -18.27 6.19 -6.34
N ALA A 375 -19.10 6.64 -5.40
CA ALA A 375 -18.92 7.94 -4.73
C ALA A 375 -17.78 7.92 -3.71
N GLY A 376 -17.46 6.75 -3.14
CA GLY A 376 -16.44 6.59 -2.11
C GLY A 376 -15.00 6.76 -2.62
N HIS A 377 -14.73 6.39 -3.86
CA HIS A 377 -13.42 6.61 -4.49
C HIS A 377 -13.53 6.62 -6.02
N TYR A 378 -12.99 7.66 -6.67
CA TYR A 378 -13.09 7.86 -8.12
C TYR A 378 -12.38 6.75 -8.94
N ASP A 379 -11.33 6.09 -8.43
CA ASP A 379 -10.65 4.99 -9.12
C ASP A 379 -11.52 3.73 -9.26
N VAL A 380 -12.53 3.54 -8.39
CA VAL A 380 -13.41 2.37 -8.48
C VAL A 380 -14.20 2.45 -9.78
N LYS A 381 -13.93 1.51 -10.68
CA LYS A 381 -14.50 1.40 -12.03
C LYS A 381 -15.56 0.30 -12.12
N GLN A 382 -15.34 -0.82 -11.41
CA GLN A 382 -16.27 -1.93 -11.33
C GLN A 382 -16.55 -2.29 -9.87
N VAL A 383 -17.82 -2.54 -9.54
CA VAL A 383 -18.25 -3.05 -8.23
C VAL A 383 -19.02 -4.33 -8.42
N ILE A 384 -18.66 -5.39 -7.70
CA ILE A 384 -19.41 -6.64 -7.64
C ILE A 384 -19.90 -6.82 -6.21
N VAL A 385 -21.21 -6.92 -6.03
CA VAL A 385 -21.84 -7.15 -4.73
C VAL A 385 -22.24 -8.60 -4.60
N VAL A 386 -21.83 -9.26 -3.52
CA VAL A 386 -22.08 -10.69 -3.24
C VAL A 386 -22.62 -10.90 -1.83
N ASP A 387 -23.23 -12.05 -1.57
CA ASP A 387 -23.68 -12.47 -0.24
C ASP A 387 -22.53 -12.96 0.65
N GLU A 388 -22.80 -13.14 1.97
CA GLU A 388 -21.87 -13.63 2.99
C GLU A 388 -21.29 -15.03 2.71
N ASP A 389 -21.93 -15.84 1.86
CA ASP A 389 -21.48 -17.20 1.50
C ASP A 389 -20.44 -17.23 0.37
N VAL A 390 -19.99 -16.08 -0.10
CA VAL A 390 -18.96 -15.93 -1.13
C VAL A 390 -17.71 -15.33 -0.51
N ASP A 391 -16.59 -16.02 -0.61
CA ASP A 391 -15.29 -15.49 -0.18
C ASP A 391 -14.78 -14.44 -1.17
N ILE A 392 -14.80 -13.17 -0.79
CA ILE A 392 -14.32 -12.07 -1.63
C ILE A 392 -12.78 -11.98 -1.70
N HIS A 393 -12.06 -12.79 -0.92
CA HIS A 393 -10.60 -12.89 -0.98
C HIS A 393 -10.15 -13.89 -2.05
N ASP A 394 -11.04 -14.77 -2.52
CA ASP A 394 -10.86 -15.60 -3.71
C ASP A 394 -11.65 -15.04 -4.91
N SER A 395 -10.93 -14.55 -5.92
CA SER A 395 -11.56 -14.03 -7.14
C SER A 395 -12.35 -15.08 -7.92
N ASN A 396 -12.02 -16.38 -7.80
CA ASN A 396 -12.77 -17.45 -8.44
C ASN A 396 -14.15 -17.62 -7.79
N GLU A 397 -14.25 -17.47 -6.47
CA GLU A 397 -15.53 -17.48 -5.76
C GLU A 397 -16.45 -16.32 -6.20
N VAL A 398 -15.87 -15.13 -6.38
CA VAL A 398 -16.63 -13.96 -6.87
C VAL A 398 -17.07 -14.16 -8.33
N GLU A 399 -16.18 -14.66 -9.19
CA GLU A 399 -16.53 -14.97 -10.60
C GLU A 399 -17.60 -16.05 -10.68
N TRP A 400 -17.51 -17.10 -9.84
CA TRP A 400 -18.55 -18.12 -9.71
C TRP A 400 -19.90 -17.51 -9.32
N ALA A 401 -19.94 -16.59 -8.35
CA ALA A 401 -21.19 -15.91 -7.95
C ALA A 401 -21.76 -15.08 -9.10
N VAL A 402 -20.94 -14.36 -9.85
CA VAL A 402 -21.38 -13.64 -11.07
C VAL A 402 -21.93 -14.61 -12.10
N ALA A 403 -21.25 -15.72 -12.38
CA ALA A 403 -21.66 -16.70 -13.38
C ALA A 403 -23.00 -17.37 -13.05
N THR A 404 -23.33 -17.53 -11.76
CA THR A 404 -24.47 -18.34 -11.31
C THR A 404 -25.66 -17.54 -10.78
N ARG A 405 -25.50 -16.24 -10.47
CA ARG A 405 -26.53 -15.42 -9.81
C ARG A 405 -26.91 -14.16 -10.61
N PHE A 406 -25.99 -13.62 -11.42
CA PHE A 406 -26.16 -12.37 -12.15
C PHE A 406 -26.96 -12.56 -13.45
N GLN A 407 -27.89 -11.62 -13.75
CA GLN A 407 -28.58 -11.50 -15.02
C GLN A 407 -28.47 -10.05 -15.52
N ALA A 408 -27.92 -9.89 -16.73
CA ALA A 408 -27.54 -8.56 -17.25
C ALA A 408 -28.74 -7.61 -17.48
N ASP A 409 -29.95 -8.15 -17.69
CA ASP A 409 -31.14 -7.36 -17.92
C ASP A 409 -31.67 -6.63 -16.67
N ARG A 410 -31.33 -7.11 -15.46
CA ARG A 410 -31.85 -6.54 -14.21
C ARG A 410 -30.78 -6.25 -13.15
N ASP A 411 -29.64 -6.93 -13.20
CA ASP A 411 -28.61 -6.91 -12.15
C ASP A 411 -27.42 -6.03 -12.51
N LEU A 412 -27.41 -5.43 -13.71
CA LEU A 412 -26.39 -4.52 -14.21
C LEU A 412 -26.71 -3.06 -13.87
N VAL A 413 -25.69 -2.32 -13.43
CA VAL A 413 -25.71 -0.86 -13.30
C VAL A 413 -24.59 -0.27 -14.15
N ILE A 414 -24.91 0.69 -15.01
CA ILE A 414 -23.93 1.48 -15.78
C ILE A 414 -24.10 2.94 -15.43
N VAL A 415 -22.99 3.61 -15.06
CA VAL A 415 -22.95 5.05 -14.82
C VAL A 415 -21.98 5.68 -15.83
N PRO A 416 -22.50 6.28 -16.92
CA PRO A 416 -21.66 6.89 -17.95
C PRO A 416 -21.05 8.22 -17.47
N GLU A 417 -20.06 8.73 -18.22
CA GLU A 417 -19.42 10.05 -18.05
C GLU A 417 -18.99 10.34 -16.60
N SER A 418 -18.44 9.31 -15.93
CA SER A 418 -18.01 9.39 -14.53
C SER A 418 -16.50 9.65 -14.44
N GLN A 419 -16.08 10.37 -13.39
CA GLN A 419 -14.67 10.53 -13.06
C GLN A 419 -14.04 9.18 -12.73
N GLY A 420 -12.89 8.92 -13.35
CA GLY A 420 -12.03 7.76 -13.12
C GLY A 420 -10.57 8.18 -12.99
N SER A 421 -9.68 7.20 -13.07
CA SER A 421 -8.24 7.42 -13.01
C SER A 421 -7.71 7.97 -14.33
N LYS A 422 -6.89 9.03 -14.28
CA LYS A 422 -6.12 9.50 -15.46
C LYS A 422 -5.03 8.49 -15.89
N LEU A 423 -4.70 7.53 -15.03
CA LEU A 423 -3.77 6.45 -15.35
C LEU A 423 -4.46 5.22 -15.98
N ASP A 424 -5.79 5.25 -16.13
CA ASP A 424 -6.53 4.26 -16.89
C ASP A 424 -6.55 4.65 -18.38
N PRO A 425 -5.80 3.95 -19.26
CA PRO A 425 -5.67 4.33 -20.67
C PRO A 425 -6.98 4.14 -21.46
N SER A 426 -7.97 3.45 -20.89
CA SER A 426 -9.30 3.29 -21.52
C SER A 426 -10.23 4.48 -21.29
N THR A 427 -9.83 5.45 -20.45
CA THR A 427 -10.60 6.68 -20.21
C THR A 427 -10.21 7.81 -21.17
N ARG A 428 -11.07 8.83 -21.32
CA ARG A 428 -10.74 10.09 -21.98
C ARG A 428 -10.38 11.13 -20.91
N ASP A 429 -9.09 11.33 -20.67
CA ASP A 429 -8.56 12.22 -19.63
C ASP A 429 -9.17 11.98 -18.22
N GLY A 430 -9.32 10.71 -17.86
CA GLY A 430 -9.88 10.30 -16.59
C GLY A 430 -11.41 10.32 -16.54
N VAL A 431 -12.10 10.49 -17.67
CA VAL A 431 -13.57 10.35 -17.78
C VAL A 431 -13.93 9.06 -18.51
N GLY A 432 -14.77 8.24 -17.89
CA GLY A 432 -15.20 6.95 -18.42
C GLY A 432 -16.54 6.53 -17.86
N ALA A 433 -16.87 5.24 -17.98
CA ALA A 433 -18.07 4.68 -17.38
C ALA A 433 -17.72 3.78 -16.19
N LYS A 434 -18.64 3.67 -15.24
CA LYS A 434 -18.57 2.72 -14.12
C LYS A 434 -19.61 1.62 -14.29
N MET A 435 -19.27 0.39 -13.82
CA MET A 435 -20.12 -0.78 -13.95
C MET A 435 -20.30 -1.46 -12.60
N GLY A 436 -21.55 -1.76 -12.24
CA GLY A 436 -21.89 -2.53 -11.05
C GLY A 436 -22.65 -3.81 -11.40
N LEU A 437 -22.33 -4.91 -10.72
CA LEU A 437 -22.97 -6.22 -10.88
C LEU A 437 -23.54 -6.67 -9.53
N ASP A 438 -24.85 -6.95 -9.49
CA ASP A 438 -25.51 -7.58 -8.35
C ASP A 438 -25.45 -9.10 -8.52
N ALA A 439 -24.52 -9.74 -7.83
CA ALA A 439 -24.37 -11.19 -7.80
C ALA A 439 -24.86 -11.78 -6.46
N THR A 440 -25.90 -11.16 -5.87
CA THR A 440 -26.57 -11.65 -4.68
C THR A 440 -27.74 -12.56 -5.04
N LYS A 441 -28.12 -13.44 -4.12
CA LYS A 441 -29.30 -14.30 -4.25
C LYS A 441 -30.58 -13.47 -4.06
N PRO A 442 -31.68 -13.75 -4.83
CA PRO A 442 -32.99 -13.18 -4.51
C PRO A 442 -33.45 -13.63 -3.11
N LEU A 443 -34.00 -12.71 -2.31
CA LEU A 443 -34.54 -13.02 -0.98
C LEU A 443 -35.76 -13.96 -1.03
N SER A 444 -36.49 -13.92 -2.14
CA SER A 444 -37.62 -14.79 -2.38
C SER A 444 -37.27 -16.19 -2.91
N ALA A 445 -35.99 -16.45 -3.17
CA ALA A 445 -35.55 -17.74 -3.69
C ALA A 445 -35.74 -18.85 -2.64
N GLU A 446 -36.22 -20.01 -3.07
CA GLU A 446 -36.24 -21.21 -2.23
C GLU A 446 -34.79 -21.56 -1.83
N GLU A 447 -34.59 -21.93 -0.57
CA GLU A 447 -33.24 -22.24 -0.02
C GLU A 447 -32.47 -23.24 -0.89
N MET A 448 -33.17 -24.29 -1.38
CA MET A 448 -32.50 -25.34 -2.16
C MET A 448 -32.01 -24.89 -3.55
N VAL A 449 -32.56 -23.84 -4.13
CA VAL A 449 -32.18 -23.36 -5.47
C VAL A 449 -30.76 -22.83 -5.48
N PHE A 450 -30.32 -22.13 -4.40
CA PHE A 450 -29.00 -21.57 -4.26
C PHE A 450 -28.14 -22.29 -3.21
N LYS A 451 -28.56 -23.50 -2.80
CA LYS A 451 -27.77 -24.29 -1.85
C LYS A 451 -26.56 -24.90 -2.54
N ARG A 452 -25.38 -24.54 -2.07
CA ARG A 452 -24.12 -25.13 -2.57
C ARG A 452 -24.07 -26.62 -2.24
N ILE A 453 -23.62 -27.42 -3.22
CA ILE A 453 -23.36 -28.83 -2.98
C ILE A 453 -22.21 -28.98 -2.00
N ARG A 454 -22.28 -30.00 -1.14
CA ARG A 454 -21.22 -30.39 -0.20
C ARG A 454 -21.07 -31.89 -0.22
N VAL A 455 -19.84 -32.35 -0.07
CA VAL A 455 -19.55 -33.76 0.18
C VAL A 455 -19.53 -33.96 1.70
N PRO A 456 -20.46 -34.73 2.29
CA PRO A 456 -20.47 -34.95 3.73
C PRO A 456 -19.15 -35.56 4.20
N GLY A 457 -18.54 -34.94 5.20
CA GLY A 457 -17.28 -35.44 5.79
C GLY A 457 -16.01 -34.97 5.08
N GLU A 458 -16.11 -34.12 4.04
CA GLU A 458 -14.94 -33.63 3.28
C GLU A 458 -13.88 -32.97 4.17
N GLU A 459 -14.30 -32.20 5.17
CA GLU A 459 -13.39 -31.49 6.08
C GLU A 459 -12.66 -32.42 7.06
N ALA A 460 -13.17 -33.64 7.25
CA ALA A 460 -12.61 -34.63 8.19
C ALA A 460 -11.73 -35.71 7.52
N VAL A 461 -11.63 -35.67 6.18
CA VAL A 461 -10.83 -36.69 5.45
C VAL A 461 -9.35 -36.34 5.54
N ASP A 462 -8.57 -37.23 6.14
CA ASP A 462 -7.10 -37.19 6.09
C ASP A 462 -6.60 -37.65 4.72
N VAL A 463 -6.60 -36.71 3.75
CA VAL A 463 -6.19 -37.01 2.38
C VAL A 463 -4.73 -37.45 2.32
N GLU A 464 -3.84 -36.78 3.05
CA GLU A 464 -2.40 -37.10 3.05
C GLU A 464 -2.12 -38.51 3.65
N GLY A 465 -2.84 -38.86 4.71
CA GLY A 465 -2.75 -40.19 5.30
C GLY A 465 -3.28 -41.31 4.39
N LEU A 466 -4.17 -40.98 3.45
CA LEU A 466 -4.75 -41.94 2.51
C LEU A 466 -3.98 -42.05 1.19
N LEU A 467 -3.15 -41.07 0.84
CA LEU A 467 -2.33 -41.09 -0.37
C LEU A 467 -1.10 -42.00 -0.18
N LYS A 468 -0.84 -42.85 -1.17
CA LYS A 468 0.41 -43.59 -1.24
C LYS A 468 1.58 -42.69 -1.50
N SER A 469 2.63 -42.74 -0.69
CA SER A 469 3.87 -41.99 -0.92
C SER A 469 4.67 -42.54 -2.11
N GLY A 470 5.28 -41.67 -2.90
CA GLY A 470 6.20 -42.00 -3.99
C GLY A 470 5.55 -42.10 -5.37
N ARG A 471 6.32 -42.60 -6.35
CA ARG A 471 5.87 -42.74 -7.75
C ARG A 471 4.86 -43.90 -7.83
N THR A 472 3.58 -43.58 -8.04
CA THR A 472 2.49 -44.57 -8.04
C THR A 472 2.37 -45.24 -9.40
N ASP A 473 2.58 -46.58 -9.42
CA ASP A 473 2.11 -47.41 -10.54
C ASP A 473 0.62 -47.71 -10.34
N TRP A 474 -0.23 -46.85 -10.96
CA TRP A 474 -1.68 -46.97 -10.85
C TRP A 474 -2.22 -48.29 -11.44
N ARG A 475 -1.51 -48.88 -12.46
CA ARG A 475 -1.94 -50.15 -13.04
C ARG A 475 -1.72 -51.31 -12.09
N ALA A 476 -0.64 -51.31 -11.33
CA ALA A 476 -0.41 -52.28 -10.25
C ALA A 476 -1.43 -52.12 -9.12
N ALA A 477 -1.80 -50.84 -8.78
CA ALA A 477 -2.78 -50.55 -7.75
C ALA A 477 -4.20 -51.07 -8.07
N LEU A 478 -4.55 -51.26 -9.36
CA LEU A 478 -5.85 -51.83 -9.77
C LEU A 478 -5.90 -53.34 -9.74
N LYS A 479 -4.77 -54.03 -9.52
CA LYS A 479 -4.66 -55.51 -9.53
C LYS A 479 -4.64 -56.12 -8.14
N GLY A 480 -4.58 -55.32 -7.09
CA GLY A 480 -4.59 -55.70 -5.70
C GLY A 480 -5.88 -55.33 -5.03
#